data_c725ba8909d9d95c3f5218d257eb23ad
#
_entry.id   c725ba8909d9d95c3f5218d257eb23ad
#
_cell.length_a   1.000
_cell.length_b   1.000
_cell.length_c   1.000
_cell.angle_alpha   90.00
_cell.angle_beta   90.00
_cell.angle_gamma   90.00
#
_symmetry.space_group_name_H-M   'P 1'
#
loop_
_entity.id
_entity.type
_entity.pdbx_description
1 polymer ?
#
loop_
_entity_poly.entity_id
_entity_poly.type
_entity_poly.pdbx_seq_one_letter_code
_entity_poly.pdbx_strand_id
1 'polypeptide(L)'
;MLSNLGDLAKLMSCARDIQTSMQKLKEELPTLEFSATVPGDFGSVQVTVRGDFTVKSVVLPAGVDAARVAEAVRQATDTALGEARDTIRERVKGLTGGLGIDLPML
;
A
#
# COMPACT_ATOMS: atom_id res chain seq x y z
N MET A 1 27.26 21.22 11.19
CA MET A 1 26.84 22.58 10.85
C MET A 1 26.97 22.83 9.35
N LEU A 2 25.98 23.44 8.74
CA LEU A 2 26.02 23.78 7.33
C LEU A 2 26.82 25.07 7.17
N SER A 3 28.09 24.92 6.94
CA SER A 3 28.98 26.07 6.88
C SER A 3 29.29 26.55 5.47
N ASN A 4 28.80 25.81 4.45
CA ASN A 4 29.10 26.18 3.07
C ASN A 4 27.92 25.82 2.14
N LEU A 5 27.98 26.37 0.93
CA LEU A 5 26.94 26.17 -0.06
C LEU A 5 26.87 24.74 -0.58
N GLY A 6 28.00 24.02 -0.51
CA GLY A 6 28.02 22.62 -0.95
C GLY A 6 27.10 21.72 -0.12
N ASP A 7 27.12 21.92 1.21
CA ASP A 7 26.28 21.14 2.11
C ASP A 7 24.80 21.44 1.88
N LEU A 8 24.47 22.72 1.70
CA LEU A 8 23.10 23.14 1.42
C LEU A 8 22.63 22.57 0.08
N ALA A 9 23.49 22.60 -0.94
CA ALA A 9 23.15 22.05 -2.26
C ALA A 9 22.88 20.55 -2.17
N LYS A 10 23.65 19.80 -1.38
CA LYS A 10 23.44 18.38 -1.18
C LYS A 10 22.09 18.10 -0.52
N LEU A 11 21.72 18.89 0.49
CA LEU A 11 20.44 18.74 1.16
C LEU A 11 19.29 19.04 0.22
N MET A 12 19.41 20.06 -0.59
CA MET A 12 18.37 20.41 -1.56
C MET A 12 18.22 19.33 -2.64
N SER A 13 19.35 18.79 -3.11
CA SER A 13 19.33 17.70 -4.09
C SER A 13 18.69 16.46 -3.51
N CYS A 14 19.02 16.11 -2.27
CA CYS A 14 18.43 14.95 -1.58
C CYS A 14 16.91 15.12 -1.42
N ALA A 15 16.47 16.31 -1.00
CA ALA A 15 15.05 16.60 -0.85
C ALA A 15 14.31 16.50 -2.19
N ARG A 16 14.94 16.97 -3.26
CA ARG A 16 14.36 16.88 -4.60
C ARG A 16 14.26 15.44 -5.07
N ASP A 17 15.28 14.63 -4.80
CA ASP A 17 15.29 13.22 -5.16
C ASP A 17 14.19 12.46 -4.43
N ILE A 18 14.00 12.73 -3.14
CA ILE A 18 12.93 12.13 -2.35
C ILE A 18 11.58 12.52 -2.93
N GLN A 19 11.40 13.80 -3.24
CA GLN A 19 10.15 14.30 -3.81
C GLN A 19 9.84 13.61 -5.14
N THR A 20 10.85 13.47 -6.02
CA THR A 20 10.68 12.80 -7.30
C THR A 20 10.31 11.33 -7.10
N SER A 21 10.98 10.65 -6.18
CA SER A 21 10.70 9.24 -5.90
C SER A 21 9.33 9.05 -5.29
N MET A 22 8.89 9.96 -4.42
CA MET A 22 7.54 9.92 -3.86
C MET A 22 6.48 10.12 -4.93
N GLN A 23 6.75 11.02 -5.89
CA GLN A 23 5.85 11.24 -7.01
C GLN A 23 5.73 9.99 -7.88
N LYS A 24 6.84 9.32 -8.15
CA LYS A 24 6.83 8.06 -8.90
C LYS A 24 6.05 6.99 -8.16
N LEU A 25 6.24 6.88 -6.84
CA LEU A 25 5.49 5.92 -6.03
C LEU A 25 3.99 6.20 -6.13
N LYS A 26 3.59 7.46 -6.02
CA LYS A 26 2.20 7.86 -6.12
C LYS A 26 1.60 7.45 -7.47
N GLU A 27 2.37 7.58 -8.54
CA GLU A 27 1.94 7.18 -9.88
C GLU A 27 1.85 5.66 -10.02
N GLU A 28 2.68 4.90 -9.29
CA GLU A 28 2.65 3.45 -9.32
C GLU A 28 1.51 2.85 -8.51
N LEU A 29 1.03 3.54 -7.47
CA LEU A 29 0.05 2.98 -6.55
C LEU A 29 -1.16 2.34 -7.24
N PRO A 30 -1.77 2.96 -8.26
CA PRO A 30 -2.91 2.32 -8.93
C PRO A 30 -2.56 1.05 -9.69
N THR A 31 -1.27 0.81 -9.96
CA THR A 31 -0.83 -0.38 -10.69
C THR A 31 -0.46 -1.54 -9.76
N LEU A 32 -0.26 -1.27 -8.48
CA LEU A 32 0.07 -2.31 -7.50
C LEU A 32 -1.20 -3.03 -7.09
N GLU A 33 -1.11 -4.34 -6.92
CA GLU A 33 -2.25 -5.17 -6.56
C GLU A 33 -1.90 -6.04 -5.37
N PHE A 34 -2.84 -6.18 -4.45
CA PHE A 34 -2.70 -7.00 -3.26
C PHE A 34 -3.96 -7.84 -3.12
N SER A 35 -3.79 -9.15 -3.04
CA SER A 35 -4.91 -10.07 -2.97
C SER A 35 -4.89 -10.84 -1.66
N ALA A 36 -6.07 -11.12 -1.14
CA ALA A 36 -6.24 -11.97 0.02
C ALA A 36 -7.35 -12.96 -0.25
N THR A 37 -7.17 -14.18 0.24
CA THR A 37 -8.15 -15.25 0.07
C THR A 37 -8.55 -15.76 1.45
N VAL A 38 -9.85 -15.84 1.69
CA VAL A 38 -10.41 -16.44 2.90
C VAL A 38 -11.08 -17.74 2.51
N PRO A 39 -10.53 -18.88 2.91
CA PRO A 39 -11.14 -20.19 2.63
C PRO A 39 -12.25 -20.48 3.63
N GLY A 40 -13.20 -21.30 3.21
CA GLY A 40 -14.27 -21.77 4.07
C GLY A 40 -14.90 -23.03 3.49
N ASP A 41 -15.84 -23.60 4.21
CA ASP A 41 -16.58 -24.78 3.75
C ASP A 41 -17.48 -24.44 2.54
N PHE A 42 -17.76 -23.17 2.34
CA PHE A 42 -18.53 -22.67 1.21
C PHE A 42 -17.69 -22.43 -0.04
N GLY A 43 -16.36 -22.63 0.04
CA GLY A 43 -15.41 -22.27 -1.02
C GLY A 43 -14.48 -21.18 -0.55
N SER A 44 -13.98 -20.37 -1.46
CA SER A 44 -13.06 -19.30 -1.13
C SER A 44 -13.57 -17.96 -1.61
N VAL A 45 -13.32 -16.93 -0.80
CA VAL A 45 -13.56 -15.53 -1.18
C VAL A 45 -12.21 -14.89 -1.42
N GLN A 46 -12.04 -14.23 -2.56
CA GLN A 46 -10.83 -13.52 -2.90
C GLN A 46 -11.14 -12.05 -3.14
N VAL A 47 -10.37 -11.17 -2.50
CA VAL A 47 -10.47 -9.73 -2.71
C VAL A 47 -9.12 -9.22 -3.18
N THR A 48 -9.12 -8.42 -4.24
CA THR A 48 -7.92 -7.77 -4.75
C THR A 48 -8.11 -6.27 -4.65
N VAL A 49 -7.15 -5.60 -4.01
CA VAL A 49 -7.14 -4.14 -3.89
C VAL A 49 -5.91 -3.58 -4.58
N ARG A 50 -5.98 -2.32 -4.96
CA ARG A 50 -4.85 -1.60 -5.53
C ARG A 50 -4.12 -0.82 -4.45
N GLY A 51 -2.88 -0.40 -4.76
CA GLY A 51 -2.08 0.37 -3.82
C GLY A 51 -2.66 1.73 -3.48
N ASP A 52 -3.59 2.24 -4.28
CA ASP A 52 -4.31 3.47 -3.99
C ASP A 52 -5.55 3.23 -3.12
N PHE A 53 -5.67 2.02 -2.55
CA PHE A 53 -6.76 1.59 -1.67
C PHE A 53 -8.12 1.52 -2.34
N THR A 54 -8.14 1.33 -3.66
CA THR A 54 -9.38 1.00 -4.37
C THR A 54 -9.50 -0.51 -4.51
N VAL A 55 -10.72 -1.03 -4.49
CA VAL A 55 -10.97 -2.45 -4.68
C VAL A 55 -11.05 -2.74 -6.17
N LYS A 56 -10.17 -3.63 -6.63
CA LYS A 56 -10.15 -4.02 -8.04
C LYS A 56 -11.20 -5.08 -8.33
N SER A 57 -11.29 -6.11 -7.49
CA SER A 57 -12.20 -7.21 -7.73
C SER A 57 -12.55 -7.94 -6.44
N VAL A 58 -13.71 -8.55 -6.45
CA VAL A 58 -14.17 -9.45 -5.40
C VAL A 58 -14.68 -10.70 -6.11
N VAL A 59 -14.10 -11.85 -5.77
CA VAL A 59 -14.50 -13.14 -6.36
C VAL A 59 -15.17 -13.95 -5.27
N LEU A 60 -16.41 -14.36 -5.55
CA LEU A 60 -17.23 -15.10 -4.60
C LEU A 60 -17.52 -16.49 -5.12
N PRO A 61 -17.65 -17.50 -4.24
CA PRO A 61 -18.12 -18.80 -4.66
C PRO A 61 -19.62 -18.76 -5.02
N ALA A 62 -20.04 -19.60 -5.96
CA ALA A 62 -21.42 -19.65 -6.39
C ALA A 62 -22.30 -20.33 -5.35
N GLY A 63 -23.57 -19.91 -5.29
CA GLY A 63 -24.59 -20.60 -4.50
C GLY A 63 -24.43 -20.48 -2.99
N VAL A 64 -23.78 -19.45 -2.50
CA VAL A 64 -23.47 -19.28 -1.08
C VAL A 64 -24.40 -18.23 -0.46
N ASP A 65 -24.79 -18.48 0.79
CA ASP A 65 -25.56 -17.54 1.59
C ASP A 65 -24.80 -16.23 1.78
N ALA A 66 -25.47 -15.13 1.46
CA ALA A 66 -24.87 -13.79 1.54
C ALA A 66 -24.32 -13.47 2.93
N ALA A 67 -25.02 -13.89 3.99
CA ALA A 67 -24.59 -13.61 5.36
C ALA A 67 -23.24 -14.27 5.69
N ARG A 68 -23.00 -15.49 5.17
CA ARG A 68 -21.75 -16.21 5.39
C ARG A 68 -20.61 -15.59 4.61
N VAL A 69 -20.90 -15.15 3.39
CA VAL A 69 -19.89 -14.55 2.51
C VAL A 69 -19.47 -13.17 3.00
N ALA A 70 -20.42 -12.41 3.57
CA ALA A 70 -20.16 -11.04 3.99
C ALA A 70 -18.96 -10.92 4.94
N GLU A 71 -18.87 -11.80 5.96
CA GLU A 71 -17.75 -11.75 6.91
C GLU A 71 -16.44 -12.14 6.23
N ALA A 72 -16.48 -13.12 5.33
CA ALA A 72 -15.27 -13.50 4.59
C ALA A 72 -14.78 -12.37 3.69
N VAL A 73 -15.70 -11.62 3.06
CA VAL A 73 -15.35 -10.45 2.26
C VAL A 73 -14.69 -9.39 3.13
N ARG A 74 -15.25 -9.14 4.32
CA ARG A 74 -14.67 -8.18 5.25
C ARG A 74 -13.25 -8.56 5.64
N GLN A 75 -13.05 -9.83 6.03
CA GLN A 75 -11.73 -10.32 6.41
C GLN A 75 -10.73 -10.23 5.27
N ALA A 76 -11.12 -10.66 4.08
CA ALA A 76 -10.24 -10.62 2.92
C ALA A 76 -9.88 -9.17 2.57
N THR A 77 -10.85 -8.26 2.64
CA THR A 77 -10.62 -6.86 2.36
C THR A 77 -9.65 -6.24 3.37
N ASP A 78 -9.86 -6.49 4.66
CA ASP A 78 -8.96 -6.00 5.70
C ASP A 78 -7.54 -6.52 5.49
N THR A 79 -7.39 -7.80 5.19
CA THR A 79 -6.08 -8.40 4.98
C THR A 79 -5.38 -7.80 3.77
N ALA A 80 -6.09 -7.66 2.65
CA ALA A 80 -5.52 -7.08 1.43
C ALA A 80 -5.11 -5.62 1.64
N LEU A 81 -5.96 -4.83 2.29
CA LEU A 81 -5.65 -3.43 2.61
C LEU A 81 -4.46 -3.33 3.57
N GLY A 82 -4.37 -4.24 4.54
CA GLY A 82 -3.24 -4.30 5.46
C GLY A 82 -1.93 -4.57 4.74
N GLU A 83 -1.91 -5.51 3.80
CA GLU A 83 -0.73 -5.79 3.00
C GLU A 83 -0.35 -4.59 2.14
N ALA A 84 -1.33 -3.92 1.54
CA ALA A 84 -1.08 -2.73 0.75
C ALA A 84 -0.45 -1.64 1.61
N ARG A 85 -1.02 -1.41 2.80
CA ARG A 85 -0.53 -0.39 3.72
C ARG A 85 0.90 -0.67 4.17
N ASP A 86 1.17 -1.93 4.54
CA ASP A 86 2.50 -2.33 5.01
C ASP A 86 3.55 -2.20 3.90
N THR A 87 3.22 -2.64 2.70
CA THR A 87 4.12 -2.56 1.56
C THR A 87 4.44 -1.11 1.21
N ILE A 88 3.42 -0.24 1.18
CA ILE A 88 3.62 1.17 0.89
C ILE A 88 4.47 1.82 1.97
N ARG A 89 4.22 1.49 3.24
CA ARG A 89 5.00 2.01 4.36
C ARG A 89 6.47 1.64 4.22
N GLU A 90 6.75 0.39 3.87
CA GLU A 90 8.13 -0.07 3.67
C GLU A 90 8.80 0.66 2.50
N ARG A 91 8.07 0.87 1.41
CA ARG A 91 8.62 1.59 0.27
C ARG A 91 8.91 3.05 0.61
N VAL A 92 8.04 3.69 1.38
CA VAL A 92 8.28 5.07 1.84
C VAL A 92 9.50 5.14 2.75
N LYS A 93 9.66 4.18 3.65
CA LYS A 93 10.86 4.13 4.49
C LYS A 93 12.13 4.02 3.66
N GLY A 94 12.09 3.19 2.62
CA GLY A 94 13.23 3.05 1.71
C GLY A 94 13.55 4.34 0.98
N LEU A 95 12.54 5.11 0.61
CA LEU A 95 12.73 6.37 -0.12
C LEU A 95 13.27 7.48 0.78
N THR A 96 12.84 7.52 2.03
CA THR A 96 13.30 8.53 2.98
C THR A 96 14.64 8.18 3.60
N GLY A 97 15.13 6.96 3.34
CA GLY A 97 16.40 6.50 3.88
C GLY A 97 16.39 6.47 5.40
N GLY A 98 17.42 6.93 6.03
CA GLY A 98 17.52 6.96 7.48
C GLY A 98 17.09 8.28 8.10
N LEU A 99 16.31 9.08 7.42
CA LEU A 99 15.92 10.41 7.91
C LEU A 99 14.93 10.35 9.07
N GLY A 100 14.33 9.18 9.35
CA GLY A 100 13.41 9.03 10.45
C GLY A 100 12.05 9.71 10.24
N ILE A 101 11.72 10.01 8.99
CA ILE A 101 10.45 10.62 8.66
C ILE A 101 9.36 9.57 8.70
N ASP A 102 8.33 9.84 9.49
CA ASP A 102 7.14 9.00 9.57
C ASP A 102 5.97 9.76 8.97
N LEU A 103 5.36 9.17 7.94
CA LEU A 103 4.24 9.79 7.26
C LEU A 103 2.93 9.31 7.88
N PRO A 104 2.17 10.20 8.53
CA PRO A 104 0.98 9.80 9.28
C PRO A 104 -0.16 9.27 8.41
N MET A 105 -0.15 9.53 7.11
CA MET A 105 -1.18 9.04 6.20
C MET A 105 -1.07 7.54 5.90
N LEU A 106 0.01 6.93 6.30
CA LEU A 106 0.26 5.52 6.10
C LEU A 106 0.17 4.77 7.42
#